data_a85ecaaaae64c349c1d43e249923d471
#
_entry.id   a85ecaaaae64c349c1d43e249923d471
#
_cell.length_a   1.000
_cell.length_b   1.000
_cell.length_c   1.000
_cell.angle_alpha   90.00
_cell.angle_beta   90.00
_cell.angle_gamma   90.00
#
_symmetry.space_group_name_H-M   'P 1'
#
loop_
_entity.id
_entity.type
_entity.pdbx_description
1 polymer ?
#
loop_
_entity_poly.entity_id
_entity_poly.type
_entity_poly.pdbx_seq_one_letter_code
_entity_poly.pdbx_strand_id
1 'polypeptide(L)'
;MGILDWFRGKKSFQSVHNAGQTWNSLFVQEPYSGAWQKNDELTRDDLVASYAVFACVSLISKDIGKLPILLKRKEKGVLVNVDIPDKLRVLKKPNNYQTWQQFQEQWTSSLLLRGNTYVWKLRDVFGEVYRMVVLNPDLVTPLVDENGNVFYQFNTDRLTQTEAVIVPASEIIHDRINAFYHPLVGLSPIMACGVSAGMGVKIINNAANFFGNGSRPGGILVAPGAITKEKAEEIQARWNTNYSGANFGKTAVIGDGMTYTALGMSAADSQMIELLEMSGRVVCSVFNVPPFKIGIGTIPNDSEQANGIYYSDCLQAMIEARENLLDEGLDLPSFKVECYLDIDMLIRMDSERFHTMVREDVKGSLLTPNEGRAKVGKLPLNGGDTVYMQQQNYSLEALAKRDAKEDPFGKSETQTSQPDNSLKSLYKGVFKDDVAYKKGQFITKNGSLWHVENDHFGEFDHKNFRLCAKEWTE
;
A
#
# COMPACT_ATOMS: atom_id res chain seq x y z
N MET A 1 36.70 30.19 -1.24
CA MET A 1 35.57 31.10 -0.94
C MET A 1 34.41 30.22 -0.51
N GLY A 2 34.14 30.19 0.81
CA GLY A 2 33.14 29.30 1.36
C GLY A 2 31.73 29.81 1.09
N ILE A 3 30.77 28.91 1.02
CA ILE A 3 29.31 29.19 0.89
C ILE A 3 28.84 30.22 1.92
N LEU A 4 29.54 30.34 3.06
CA LEU A 4 29.25 31.32 4.13
C LEU A 4 29.58 32.78 3.74
N ASP A 5 30.49 33.04 2.80
CA ASP A 5 30.80 34.40 2.37
C ASP A 5 29.76 34.98 1.41
N TRP A 6 29.02 34.15 0.71
CA TRP A 6 27.90 34.58 -0.15
C TRP A 6 26.69 35.09 0.66
N PHE A 7 26.53 34.61 1.89
CA PHE A 7 25.43 35.04 2.80
C PHE A 7 25.75 36.31 3.62
N ARG A 8 26.96 36.85 3.60
CA ARG A 8 27.35 38.07 4.33
C ARG A 8 26.89 39.39 3.69
N GLY A 9 26.41 39.39 2.45
CA GLY A 9 25.66 40.51 1.90
C GLY A 9 24.31 40.60 2.65
N LYS A 10 23.89 41.83 3.04
CA LYS A 10 22.59 42.14 3.69
C LYS A 10 21.43 41.69 2.81
N LYS A 11 21.16 40.36 2.73
CA LYS A 11 19.93 39.83 2.16
C LYS A 11 18.91 39.79 3.30
N SER A 12 17.84 40.54 3.18
CA SER A 12 16.73 40.39 4.09
C SER A 12 15.97 39.11 3.71
N PHE A 13 15.93 38.14 4.63
CA PHE A 13 15.13 36.94 4.48
C PHE A 13 13.81 37.16 5.24
N GLN A 14 12.71 36.88 4.58
CA GLN A 14 11.42 36.84 5.21
C GLN A 14 11.08 35.39 5.60
N SER A 15 10.83 35.15 6.88
CA SER A 15 10.32 33.86 7.32
C SER A 15 8.86 33.67 6.93
N VAL A 16 8.53 32.49 6.44
CA VAL A 16 7.20 32.14 6.02
C VAL A 16 6.53 31.29 7.10
N HIS A 17 5.50 31.83 7.70
CA HIS A 17 4.71 31.17 8.72
C HIS A 17 3.23 31.22 8.38
N ASN A 18 2.49 30.21 8.78
CA ASN A 18 1.03 30.28 8.87
C ASN A 18 0.57 29.87 10.27
N ALA A 19 -0.71 30.07 10.56
CA ALA A 19 -1.28 29.74 11.87
C ALA A 19 -1.09 28.25 12.24
N GLY A 20 -1.05 27.35 11.25
CA GLY A 20 -0.83 25.92 11.47
C GLY A 20 0.59 25.56 11.88
N GLN A 21 1.59 26.33 11.44
CA GLN A 21 3.00 26.06 11.72
C GLN A 21 3.41 26.54 13.11
N THR A 22 2.80 27.63 13.57
CA THR A 22 3.02 28.22 14.91
C THR A 22 2.06 27.68 15.97
N TRP A 23 1.13 26.83 15.58
CA TRP A 23 0.14 26.29 16.50
C TRP A 23 0.74 25.17 17.35
N ASN A 24 1.01 25.51 18.61
CA ASN A 24 1.51 24.56 19.61
C ASN A 24 0.39 24.02 20.52
N SER A 25 -0.73 24.75 20.61
CA SER A 25 -1.86 24.37 21.46
C SER A 25 -3.19 24.81 20.86
N LEU A 26 -4.25 24.10 21.19
CA LEU A 26 -5.62 24.43 20.87
C LEU A 26 -6.32 24.89 22.14
N PHE A 27 -6.78 26.15 22.17
CA PHE A 27 -7.61 26.66 23.24
C PHE A 27 -9.09 26.35 22.94
N VAL A 28 -9.69 25.51 23.77
CA VAL A 28 -11.14 25.29 23.76
C VAL A 28 -11.76 26.25 24.76
N GLN A 29 -12.34 27.35 24.25
CA GLN A 29 -13.08 28.29 25.09
C GLN A 29 -14.55 27.90 25.12
N GLU A 30 -15.11 27.74 26.31
CA GLU A 30 -16.54 27.57 26.46
C GLU A 30 -17.25 28.94 26.37
N PRO A 31 -18.41 29.04 25.67
CA PRO A 31 -19.04 30.33 25.38
C PRO A 31 -19.70 31.02 26.57
N TYR A 32 -19.75 30.37 27.74
CA TYR A 32 -20.35 30.93 28.94
C TYR A 32 -19.36 31.03 30.11
N SER A 33 -19.13 32.22 30.59
CA SER A 33 -18.28 32.48 31.77
C SER A 33 -19.02 32.19 33.07
N GLY A 34 -18.82 30.97 33.60
CA GLY A 34 -19.27 30.59 34.94
C GLY A 34 -18.09 30.11 35.80
N ALA A 35 -18.24 30.14 37.13
CA ALA A 35 -17.20 29.74 38.09
C ALA A 35 -16.71 28.28 37.98
N TRP A 36 -17.33 27.50 37.11
CA TRP A 36 -17.10 26.04 36.90
C TRP A 36 -16.38 25.72 35.61
N GLN A 37 -16.01 26.71 34.79
CA GLN A 37 -15.43 26.49 33.47
C GLN A 37 -13.90 26.45 33.53
N LYS A 38 -13.30 25.38 33.05
CA LYS A 38 -11.87 25.27 32.78
C LYS A 38 -11.63 25.53 31.31
N ASN A 39 -10.81 26.53 31.00
CA ASN A 39 -10.20 26.63 29.67
C ASN A 39 -9.14 25.53 29.57
N ASP A 40 -9.37 24.58 28.68
CA ASP A 40 -8.42 23.50 28.45
C ASP A 40 -7.53 23.83 27.27
N GLU A 41 -6.23 23.80 27.49
CA GLU A 41 -5.22 23.87 26.46
C GLU A 41 -4.86 22.45 26.04
N LEU A 42 -5.12 22.11 24.78
CA LEU A 42 -4.74 20.82 24.18
C LEU A 42 -3.46 21.02 23.36
N THR A 43 -2.39 20.41 23.80
CA THR A 43 -1.15 20.38 23.04
C THR A 43 -1.24 19.37 21.90
N ARG A 44 -0.33 19.45 20.92
CA ARG A 44 -0.25 18.44 19.85
C ARG A 44 0.04 17.05 20.41
N ASP A 45 0.86 16.97 21.44
CA ASP A 45 1.22 15.69 22.06
C ASP A 45 0.02 15.06 22.75
N ASP A 46 -0.86 15.87 23.35
CA ASP A 46 -2.14 15.40 23.90
C ASP A 46 -3.06 14.85 22.79
N LEU A 47 -3.06 15.47 21.61
CA LEU A 47 -3.86 15.02 20.48
C LEU A 47 -3.30 13.73 19.84
N VAL A 48 -1.99 13.57 19.82
CA VAL A 48 -1.35 12.30 19.38
C VAL A 48 -1.64 11.17 20.38
N ALA A 49 -1.86 11.48 21.65
CA ALA A 49 -2.31 10.49 22.64
C ALA A 49 -3.75 9.99 22.40
N SER A 50 -4.54 10.66 21.56
CA SER A 50 -5.81 10.12 21.08
C SER A 50 -5.58 8.81 20.30
N TYR A 51 -6.24 7.72 20.73
CA TYR A 51 -6.10 6.41 20.09
C TYR A 51 -6.40 6.45 18.60
N ALA A 52 -7.40 7.23 18.18
CA ALA A 52 -7.81 7.33 16.79
C ALA A 52 -6.77 8.07 15.93
N VAL A 53 -6.19 9.17 16.43
CA VAL A 53 -5.11 9.91 15.75
C VAL A 53 -3.88 9.01 15.62
N PHE A 54 -3.47 8.39 16.73
CA PHE A 54 -2.33 7.47 16.73
C PHE A 54 -2.52 6.31 15.75
N ALA A 55 -3.71 5.69 15.76
CA ALA A 55 -4.03 4.57 14.87
C ALA A 55 -4.01 4.99 13.39
N CYS A 56 -4.64 6.13 13.03
CA CYS A 56 -4.64 6.62 11.65
C CYS A 56 -3.22 6.94 11.16
N VAL A 57 -2.46 7.73 11.93
CA VAL A 57 -1.08 8.10 11.56
C VAL A 57 -0.18 6.87 11.46
N SER A 58 -0.26 5.96 12.43
CA SER A 58 0.53 4.72 12.43
C SER A 58 0.17 3.80 11.27
N LEU A 59 -1.12 3.66 10.94
CA LEU A 59 -1.59 2.83 9.83
C LEU A 59 -1.07 3.37 8.50
N ILE A 60 -1.32 4.63 8.19
CA ILE A 60 -0.91 5.27 6.93
C ILE A 60 0.62 5.21 6.78
N SER A 61 1.35 5.58 7.84
CA SER A 61 2.82 5.61 7.80
C SER A 61 3.42 4.24 7.55
N LYS A 62 2.88 3.20 8.19
CA LYS A 62 3.34 1.82 7.99
C LYS A 62 2.94 1.27 6.62
N ASP A 63 1.75 1.61 6.12
CA ASP A 63 1.28 1.14 4.82
C ASP A 63 2.08 1.75 3.67
N ILE A 64 2.43 3.03 3.75
CA ILE A 64 3.35 3.65 2.79
C ILE A 64 4.79 3.17 3.01
N GLY A 65 5.23 3.06 4.27
CA GLY A 65 6.60 2.66 4.62
C GLY A 65 6.97 1.27 4.13
N LYS A 66 6.04 0.33 4.10
CA LYS A 66 6.30 -1.04 3.63
C LYS A 66 6.43 -1.18 2.11
N LEU A 67 6.10 -0.14 1.34
CA LEU A 67 6.18 -0.19 -0.13
C LEU A 67 7.65 -0.16 -0.58
N PRO A 68 8.11 -1.19 -1.30
CA PRO A 68 9.43 -1.15 -1.92
C PRO A 68 9.49 -0.09 -3.02
N ILE A 69 10.66 0.50 -3.18
CA ILE A 69 10.90 1.41 -4.29
C ILE A 69 11.34 0.63 -5.53
N LEU A 70 10.76 0.97 -6.67
CA LEU A 70 11.11 0.46 -7.98
C LEU A 70 11.55 1.61 -8.87
N LEU A 71 12.60 1.41 -9.65
CA LEU A 71 12.92 2.30 -10.75
C LEU A 71 12.43 1.70 -12.05
N LYS A 72 11.77 2.51 -12.88
CA LYS A 72 11.28 2.10 -14.19
C LYS A 72 11.89 2.98 -15.27
N ARG A 73 12.17 2.37 -16.40
CA ARG A 73 12.62 3.04 -17.62
C ARG A 73 11.62 2.82 -18.73
N LYS A 74 11.35 3.86 -19.50
CA LYS A 74 10.48 3.74 -20.66
C LYS A 74 11.26 3.13 -21.84
N GLU A 75 10.91 1.89 -22.23
CA GLU A 75 11.48 1.20 -23.37
C GLU A 75 10.36 0.83 -24.34
N LYS A 76 10.47 1.25 -25.60
CA LYS A 76 9.46 1.00 -26.66
C LYS A 76 8.02 1.36 -26.24
N GLY A 77 7.85 2.40 -25.40
CA GLY A 77 6.54 2.84 -24.93
C GLY A 77 6.03 2.13 -23.66
N VAL A 78 6.74 1.15 -23.14
CA VAL A 78 6.40 0.40 -21.93
C VAL A 78 7.38 0.76 -20.81
N LEU A 79 6.90 0.82 -19.57
CA LEU A 79 7.73 1.01 -18.37
C LEU A 79 8.27 -0.32 -17.90
N VAL A 80 9.59 -0.50 -17.95
CA VAL A 80 10.29 -1.71 -17.56
C VAL A 80 11.08 -1.45 -16.27
N ASN A 81 11.01 -2.38 -15.32
CA ASN A 81 11.79 -2.30 -14.08
C ASN A 81 13.28 -2.38 -14.38
N VAL A 82 14.05 -1.52 -13.74
CA VAL A 82 15.52 -1.50 -13.82
C VAL A 82 16.14 -1.53 -12.43
N ASP A 83 17.33 -2.08 -12.33
CA ASP A 83 18.06 -2.10 -11.07
C ASP A 83 18.44 -0.67 -10.64
N ILE A 84 18.44 -0.44 -9.32
CA ILE A 84 18.87 0.85 -8.75
C ILE A 84 20.37 0.99 -8.92
N PRO A 85 20.85 1.99 -9.72
CA PRO A 85 22.27 2.25 -9.92
C PRO A 85 22.99 2.63 -8.60
N ASP A 86 24.29 2.40 -8.53
CA ASP A 86 25.10 2.74 -7.34
C ASP A 86 25.03 4.22 -6.97
N LYS A 87 24.91 5.11 -7.95
CA LYS A 87 24.73 6.56 -7.74
C LYS A 87 23.42 6.92 -7.02
N LEU A 88 22.41 6.06 -7.11
CA LEU A 88 21.11 6.20 -6.47
C LEU A 88 20.93 5.26 -5.28
N ARG A 89 22.03 4.76 -4.71
CA ARG A 89 21.98 3.82 -3.58
C ARG A 89 21.22 4.34 -2.36
N VAL A 90 21.02 5.66 -2.26
CA VAL A 90 20.23 6.28 -1.18
C VAL A 90 18.76 5.81 -1.21
N LEU A 91 18.28 5.35 -2.37
CA LEU A 91 16.94 4.74 -2.50
C LEU A 91 16.88 3.34 -1.88
N LYS A 92 18.00 2.64 -1.73
CA LYS A 92 18.07 1.37 -1.00
C LYS A 92 18.35 1.59 0.49
N LYS A 93 19.22 2.54 0.81
CA LYS A 93 19.61 2.88 2.17
C LYS A 93 19.80 4.39 2.32
N PRO A 94 18.79 5.10 2.86
CA PRO A 94 18.79 6.56 2.90
C PRO A 94 19.87 7.13 3.83
N ASN A 95 20.16 6.44 4.94
CA ASN A 95 21.18 6.85 5.92
C ASN A 95 21.71 5.65 6.73
N ASN A 96 22.61 5.90 7.67
CA ASN A 96 23.32 4.84 8.41
C ASN A 96 22.48 4.19 9.52
N TYR A 97 21.42 4.84 9.99
CA TYR A 97 20.62 4.44 11.17
C TYR A 97 19.19 4.06 10.83
N GLN A 98 18.73 4.20 9.58
CA GLN A 98 17.38 3.82 9.16
C GLN A 98 17.42 2.87 7.98
N THR A 99 16.47 1.95 7.94
CA THR A 99 16.07 1.22 6.75
C THR A 99 15.23 2.13 5.85
N TRP A 100 15.01 1.77 4.58
CA TRP A 100 14.10 2.48 3.69
C TRP A 100 12.69 2.59 4.29
N GLN A 101 12.17 1.51 4.85
CA GLN A 101 10.86 1.48 5.51
C GLN A 101 10.78 2.50 6.66
N GLN A 102 11.73 2.48 7.59
CA GLN A 102 11.75 3.41 8.73
C GLN A 102 11.85 4.88 8.28
N PHE A 103 12.60 5.13 7.22
CA PHE A 103 12.72 6.46 6.63
C PHE A 103 11.39 6.94 6.04
N GLN A 104 10.67 6.07 5.30
CA GLN A 104 9.37 6.38 4.74
C GLN A 104 8.30 6.54 5.83
N GLU A 105 8.34 5.72 6.88
CA GLU A 105 7.45 5.85 8.05
C GLU A 105 7.66 7.21 8.74
N GLN A 106 8.90 7.62 8.95
CA GLN A 106 9.22 8.94 9.54
C GLN A 106 8.77 10.08 8.63
N TRP A 107 9.01 9.98 7.33
CA TRP A 107 8.57 10.97 6.34
C TRP A 107 7.05 11.16 6.40
N THR A 108 6.31 10.05 6.34
CA THR A 108 4.83 10.10 6.35
C THR A 108 4.29 10.58 7.70
N SER A 109 4.85 10.11 8.82
CA SER A 109 4.44 10.56 10.15
C SER A 109 4.67 12.05 10.32
N SER A 110 5.81 12.58 9.88
CA SER A 110 6.12 14.00 9.89
C SER A 110 5.10 14.81 9.08
N LEU A 111 4.77 14.32 7.87
CA LEU A 111 3.79 14.94 6.99
C LEU A 111 2.40 15.03 7.65
N LEU A 112 1.93 13.91 8.22
CA LEU A 112 0.60 13.84 8.84
C LEU A 112 0.52 14.65 10.15
N LEU A 113 1.58 14.60 10.97
CA LEU A 113 1.59 15.29 12.27
C LEU A 113 1.83 16.79 12.16
N ARG A 114 2.59 17.24 11.16
CA ARG A 114 3.03 18.63 11.03
C ARG A 114 2.56 19.32 9.76
N GLY A 115 2.01 18.57 8.80
CA GLY A 115 1.61 19.08 7.48
C GLY A 115 2.79 19.28 6.53
N ASN A 116 4.01 19.10 7.02
CA ASN A 116 5.26 19.31 6.28
C ASN A 116 6.27 18.23 6.62
N THR A 117 7.05 17.83 5.63
CA THR A 117 8.25 17.02 5.81
C THR A 117 9.38 17.61 5.01
N TYR A 118 10.53 17.74 5.61
CA TYR A 118 11.74 18.25 5.01
C TYR A 118 12.79 17.16 4.99
N VAL A 119 13.20 16.74 3.78
CA VAL A 119 14.27 15.75 3.61
C VAL A 119 15.50 16.46 3.12
N TRP A 120 16.53 16.48 3.95
CA TRP A 120 17.81 17.06 3.60
C TRP A 120 18.65 16.06 2.83
N LYS A 121 19.13 16.50 1.66
CA LYS A 121 20.05 15.77 0.79
C LYS A 121 21.50 16.18 1.12
N LEU A 122 22.29 15.24 1.56
CA LEU A 122 23.71 15.43 1.78
C LEU A 122 24.48 14.91 0.58
N ARG A 123 25.31 15.78 -0.01
CA ARG A 123 26.10 15.44 -1.19
C ARG A 123 27.55 15.19 -0.83
N ASP A 124 28.16 14.30 -1.59
CA ASP A 124 29.60 14.06 -1.52
C ASP A 124 30.38 15.11 -2.31
N VAL A 125 31.72 14.93 -2.38
CA VAL A 125 32.63 15.83 -3.10
C VAL A 125 32.41 15.84 -4.62
N PHE A 126 31.72 14.86 -5.15
CA PHE A 126 31.33 14.74 -6.56
C PHE A 126 29.97 15.34 -6.85
N GLY A 127 29.23 15.81 -5.82
CA GLY A 127 27.89 16.33 -5.93
C GLY A 127 26.81 15.26 -5.94
N GLU A 128 27.15 13.98 -5.75
CA GLU A 128 26.17 12.88 -5.66
C GLU A 128 25.52 12.84 -4.28
N VAL A 129 24.22 12.56 -4.23
CA VAL A 129 23.49 12.42 -2.95
C VAL A 129 23.85 11.08 -2.33
N TYR A 130 24.60 11.12 -1.24
CA TYR A 130 25.02 9.90 -0.53
C TYR A 130 24.19 9.61 0.72
N ARG A 131 23.41 10.59 1.21
CA ARG A 131 22.60 10.45 2.41
C ARG A 131 21.37 11.35 2.33
N MET A 132 20.23 10.83 2.81
CA MET A 132 19.00 11.59 3.01
C MET A 132 18.56 11.48 4.47
N VAL A 133 18.08 12.59 5.04
CA VAL A 133 17.66 12.68 6.43
C VAL A 133 16.35 13.44 6.51
N VAL A 134 15.36 12.86 7.18
CA VAL A 134 14.12 13.56 7.52
C VAL A 134 14.41 14.48 8.72
N LEU A 135 14.29 15.78 8.50
CA LEU A 135 14.46 16.79 9.55
C LEU A 135 13.21 16.87 10.44
N ASN A 136 13.39 17.28 11.69
CA ASN A 136 12.26 17.66 12.53
C ASN A 136 11.63 18.95 12.00
N PRO A 137 10.37 18.94 11.54
CA PRO A 137 9.73 20.13 10.97
C PRO A 137 9.62 21.32 11.92
N ASP A 138 9.59 21.07 13.25
CA ASP A 138 9.54 22.14 14.26
C ASP A 138 10.85 22.94 14.32
N LEU A 139 11.93 22.39 13.76
CA LEU A 139 13.24 23.04 13.71
C LEU A 139 13.55 23.69 12.35
N VAL A 140 12.65 23.55 11.35
CA VAL A 140 12.85 24.04 9.99
C VAL A 140 11.94 25.24 9.72
N THR A 141 12.51 26.30 9.18
CA THR A 141 11.78 27.51 8.77
C THR A 141 12.09 27.82 7.30
N PRO A 142 11.07 27.81 6.42
CA PRO A 142 11.23 28.30 5.04
C PRO A 142 11.48 29.81 5.04
N LEU A 143 12.40 30.24 4.23
CA LEU A 143 12.77 31.64 4.02
C LEU A 143 12.65 31.98 2.54
N VAL A 144 12.21 33.21 2.25
CA VAL A 144 12.17 33.73 0.89
C VAL A 144 13.03 35.01 0.85
N ASP A 145 13.91 35.09 -0.14
CA ASP A 145 14.71 36.30 -0.37
C ASP A 145 13.93 37.35 -1.19
N GLU A 146 14.50 38.52 -1.36
CA GLU A 146 13.89 39.64 -2.09
C GLU A 146 13.64 39.33 -3.59
N ASN A 147 14.30 38.32 -4.12
CA ASN A 147 14.16 37.87 -5.52
C ASN A 147 13.19 36.69 -5.67
N GLY A 148 12.55 36.23 -4.57
CA GLY A 148 11.64 35.10 -4.59
C GLY A 148 12.33 33.73 -4.52
N ASN A 149 13.65 33.67 -4.26
CA ASN A 149 14.33 32.38 -4.07
C ASN A 149 14.03 31.81 -2.70
N VAL A 150 13.81 30.50 -2.65
CA VAL A 150 13.47 29.78 -1.42
C VAL A 150 14.72 29.18 -0.79
N PHE A 151 14.82 29.35 0.53
CA PHE A 151 15.84 28.76 1.36
C PHE A 151 15.19 28.12 2.57
N TYR A 152 15.91 27.23 3.25
CA TYR A 152 15.45 26.60 4.48
C TYR A 152 16.49 26.81 5.56
N GLN A 153 16.07 27.43 6.65
CA GLN A 153 16.84 27.52 7.88
C GLN A 153 16.42 26.39 8.81
N PHE A 154 17.34 25.63 9.31
CA PHE A 154 17.09 24.68 10.38
C PHE A 154 18.06 24.85 11.54
N ASN A 155 17.50 24.69 12.73
CA ASN A 155 18.19 24.86 13.98
C ASN A 155 18.93 23.58 14.36
N THR A 156 19.73 23.68 15.42
CA THR A 156 20.59 22.60 15.90
C THR A 156 19.83 21.31 16.20
N ASP A 157 20.24 20.24 15.55
CA ASP A 157 19.89 18.87 15.90
C ASP A 157 21.19 18.05 15.93
N ARG A 158 21.54 17.49 17.08
CA ARG A 158 22.81 16.78 17.28
C ARG A 158 22.98 15.53 16.41
N LEU A 159 21.87 14.97 15.91
CA LEU A 159 21.92 13.79 15.03
C LEU A 159 22.24 14.16 13.59
N THR A 160 21.72 15.27 13.11
CA THR A 160 21.79 15.69 11.71
C THR A 160 22.75 16.85 11.49
N GLN A 161 22.72 17.82 12.42
CA GLN A 161 23.44 19.06 12.30
C GLN A 161 23.75 19.63 13.70
N THR A 162 24.97 20.12 13.92
CA THR A 162 25.40 20.68 15.21
C THR A 162 25.22 22.19 15.32
N GLU A 163 25.05 22.88 14.19
CA GLU A 163 24.89 24.34 14.11
C GLU A 163 23.69 24.70 13.24
N ALA A 164 23.14 25.90 13.47
CA ALA A 164 22.08 26.42 12.60
C ALA A 164 22.64 26.70 11.19
N VAL A 165 21.94 26.19 10.17
CA VAL A 165 22.34 26.28 8.77
C VAL A 165 21.19 26.78 7.92
N ILE A 166 21.52 27.61 6.90
CA ILE A 166 20.59 27.98 5.83
C ILE A 166 21.05 27.30 4.55
N VAL A 167 20.16 26.55 3.96
CA VAL A 167 20.41 25.81 2.70
C VAL A 167 19.44 26.24 1.61
N PRO A 168 19.84 26.21 0.33
CA PRO A 168 18.93 26.49 -0.78
C PRO A 168 17.89 25.36 -0.94
N ALA A 169 16.78 25.69 -1.58
CA ALA A 169 15.70 24.73 -1.84
C ALA A 169 16.16 23.49 -2.61
N SER A 170 17.20 23.62 -3.45
CA SER A 170 17.78 22.49 -4.20
C SER A 170 18.31 21.36 -3.32
N GLU A 171 18.65 21.64 -2.06
CA GLU A 171 19.17 20.63 -1.11
C GLU A 171 18.09 20.01 -0.23
N ILE A 172 16.84 20.46 -0.32
CA ILE A 172 15.73 19.97 0.47
C ILE A 172 14.65 19.40 -0.44
N ILE A 173 14.19 18.20 -0.17
CA ILE A 173 12.90 17.72 -0.69
C ILE A 173 11.85 18.12 0.33
N HIS A 174 10.94 19.00 -0.06
CA HIS A 174 9.89 19.51 0.81
C HIS A 174 8.54 18.93 0.38
N ASP A 175 8.05 17.96 1.16
CA ASP A 175 6.71 17.40 1.04
C ASP A 175 5.74 18.14 1.96
N ARG A 176 4.52 18.43 1.47
CA ARG A 176 3.52 19.24 2.18
C ARG A 176 2.12 18.80 1.82
N ILE A 177 1.26 18.75 2.83
CA ILE A 177 -0.14 18.40 2.68
C ILE A 177 -1.01 19.63 3.06
N ASN A 178 -2.15 19.81 2.38
CA ASN A 178 -3.11 20.88 2.68
C ASN A 178 -2.49 22.30 2.68
N ALA A 179 -1.72 22.63 1.66
CA ALA A 179 -1.10 23.95 1.52
C ALA A 179 -2.12 25.04 1.10
N PHE A 180 -3.15 25.27 1.94
CA PHE A 180 -4.29 26.15 1.61
C PHE A 180 -3.96 27.64 1.58
N TYR A 181 -3.01 28.07 2.39
CA TYR A 181 -2.74 29.49 2.60
C TYR A 181 -1.45 29.97 1.93
N HIS A 182 -0.44 29.13 1.92
CA HIS A 182 0.85 29.47 1.34
C HIS A 182 1.49 28.20 0.72
N PRO A 183 2.06 28.30 -0.49
CA PRO A 183 2.61 27.11 -1.17
C PRO A 183 3.78 26.44 -0.47
N LEU A 184 4.48 27.15 0.44
CA LEU A 184 5.61 26.59 1.22
C LEU A 184 5.20 26.08 2.59
N VAL A 185 3.92 26.12 2.96
CA VAL A 185 3.49 25.73 4.30
C VAL A 185 2.26 24.83 4.22
N GLY A 186 2.44 23.58 4.58
CA GLY A 186 1.38 22.61 4.72
C GLY A 186 0.68 22.69 6.08
N LEU A 187 -0.55 22.22 6.12
CA LEU A 187 -1.39 22.21 7.33
C LEU A 187 -1.65 20.75 7.74
N SER A 188 -1.36 20.43 9.02
CA SER A 188 -1.63 19.08 9.54
C SER A 188 -3.13 18.79 9.57
N PRO A 189 -3.58 17.58 9.16
CA PRO A 189 -4.95 17.12 9.31
C PRO A 189 -5.44 17.16 10.79
N ILE A 190 -4.54 17.00 11.74
CA ILE A 190 -4.85 17.05 13.20
C ILE A 190 -5.54 18.37 13.57
N MET A 191 -5.20 19.46 12.88
CA MET A 191 -5.82 20.76 13.16
C MET A 191 -7.34 20.73 12.96
N ALA A 192 -7.82 20.01 11.95
CA ALA A 192 -9.25 19.90 11.67
C ALA A 192 -10.00 18.99 12.66
N CYS A 193 -9.35 17.96 13.20
CA CYS A 193 -9.98 17.01 14.11
C CYS A 193 -9.57 17.21 15.59
N GLY A 194 -8.80 18.24 15.93
CA GLY A 194 -8.22 18.43 17.27
C GLY A 194 -9.25 18.45 18.39
N VAL A 195 -10.38 19.14 18.21
CA VAL A 195 -11.46 19.17 19.21
C VAL A 195 -12.04 17.77 19.42
N SER A 196 -12.33 17.04 18.35
CA SER A 196 -12.89 15.67 18.44
C SER A 196 -11.89 14.69 19.05
N ALA A 197 -10.61 14.78 18.67
CA ALA A 197 -9.55 13.97 19.25
C ALA A 197 -9.41 14.22 20.76
N GLY A 198 -9.39 15.50 21.18
CA GLY A 198 -9.35 15.90 22.59
C GLY A 198 -10.58 15.43 23.38
N MET A 199 -11.76 15.48 22.79
CA MET A 199 -12.97 14.93 23.39
C MET A 199 -12.80 13.42 23.67
N GLY A 200 -12.29 12.65 22.71
CA GLY A 200 -12.01 11.22 22.90
C GLY A 200 -11.04 10.97 24.08
N VAL A 201 -9.96 11.73 24.18
CA VAL A 201 -9.00 11.64 25.31
C VAL A 201 -9.69 11.93 26.65
N LYS A 202 -10.52 12.98 26.71
CA LYS A 202 -11.27 13.33 27.94
C LYS A 202 -12.26 12.26 28.35
N ILE A 203 -12.97 11.64 27.40
CA ILE A 203 -13.90 10.55 27.68
C ILE A 203 -13.14 9.37 28.30
N ILE A 204 -11.99 8.97 27.72
CA ILE A 204 -11.18 7.88 28.26
C ILE A 204 -10.64 8.23 29.65
N ASN A 205 -10.11 9.44 29.86
CA ASN A 205 -9.61 9.86 31.15
C ASN A 205 -10.71 9.92 32.22
N ASN A 206 -11.91 10.37 31.86
CA ASN A 206 -13.04 10.34 32.76
C ASN A 206 -13.47 8.93 33.14
N ALA A 207 -13.50 8.01 32.16
CA ALA A 207 -13.76 6.61 32.42
C ALA A 207 -12.67 5.99 33.31
N ALA A 208 -11.39 6.25 33.04
CA ALA A 208 -10.27 5.78 33.86
C ALA A 208 -10.36 6.28 35.30
N ASN A 209 -10.67 7.57 35.50
CA ASN A 209 -10.87 8.14 36.83
C ASN A 209 -12.08 7.53 37.55
N PHE A 210 -13.19 7.30 36.82
CA PHE A 210 -14.38 6.65 37.37
C PHE A 210 -14.07 5.22 37.85
N PHE A 211 -13.43 4.41 37.03
CA PHE A 211 -13.02 3.07 37.41
C PHE A 211 -11.93 3.06 38.48
N GLY A 212 -10.97 4.00 38.43
CA GLY A 212 -9.92 4.14 39.42
C GLY A 212 -10.47 4.52 40.80
N ASN A 213 -11.57 5.28 40.83
CA ASN A 213 -12.30 5.60 42.07
C ASN A 213 -13.32 4.50 42.44
N GLY A 214 -13.25 3.33 41.82
CA GLY A 214 -14.04 2.15 42.13
C GLY A 214 -15.49 2.22 41.68
N SER A 215 -15.74 2.84 40.53
CA SER A 215 -17.07 2.94 39.92
C SER A 215 -18.14 3.58 40.85
N ARG A 216 -17.70 4.38 41.82
CA ARG A 216 -18.60 5.15 42.63
C ARG A 216 -18.55 6.61 42.15
N PRO A 217 -19.69 7.15 41.68
CA PRO A 217 -19.78 8.58 41.44
C PRO A 217 -19.53 9.34 42.73
N GLY A 218 -18.91 10.52 42.60
CA GLY A 218 -18.82 11.43 43.70
C GLY A 218 -20.21 11.61 44.35
N GLY A 219 -20.28 11.69 45.66
CA GLY A 219 -21.55 11.86 46.37
C GLY A 219 -21.47 13.10 47.24
N ILE A 220 -22.64 13.54 47.63
CA ILE A 220 -22.76 14.62 48.61
C ILE A 220 -22.98 13.98 49.98
N LEU A 221 -22.08 14.31 50.91
CA LEU A 221 -22.27 13.98 52.32
C LEU A 221 -23.04 15.13 52.96
N VAL A 222 -24.30 14.88 53.31
CA VAL A 222 -25.18 15.89 53.92
C VAL A 222 -25.09 15.76 55.43
N ALA A 223 -24.70 16.84 56.10
CA ALA A 223 -24.73 16.94 57.56
C ALA A 223 -26.09 17.50 58.03
N PRO A 224 -26.62 17.06 59.16
CA PRO A 224 -27.94 17.45 59.64
C PRO A 224 -27.98 18.90 60.21
N GLY A 225 -26.88 19.63 60.19
CA GLY A 225 -26.78 21.01 60.67
C GLY A 225 -25.65 21.79 60.05
N ALA A 226 -25.50 23.06 60.41
CA ALA A 226 -24.40 23.89 59.92
C ALA A 226 -23.05 23.38 60.46
N ILE A 227 -22.10 23.13 59.56
CA ILE A 227 -20.72 22.73 59.90
C ILE A 227 -19.76 23.85 59.50
N THR A 228 -18.69 24.03 60.29
CA THR A 228 -17.63 24.96 59.95
C THR A 228 -16.79 24.44 58.80
N LYS A 229 -16.11 25.33 58.10
CA LYS A 229 -15.27 24.97 56.95
C LYS A 229 -14.18 23.96 57.33
N GLU A 230 -13.54 24.17 58.48
CA GLU A 230 -12.47 23.30 58.97
C GLU A 230 -12.97 21.88 59.25
N LYS A 231 -14.20 21.76 59.80
CA LYS A 231 -14.80 20.45 60.08
C LYS A 231 -15.26 19.75 58.79
N ALA A 232 -15.70 20.52 57.77
CA ALA A 232 -16.02 19.99 56.45
C ALA A 232 -14.79 19.42 55.77
N GLU A 233 -13.67 20.12 55.82
CA GLU A 233 -12.38 19.67 55.25
C GLU A 233 -11.84 18.44 55.97
N GLU A 234 -11.97 18.37 57.31
CA GLU A 234 -11.58 17.19 58.08
C GLU A 234 -12.40 15.94 57.71
N ILE A 235 -13.71 16.10 57.58
CA ILE A 235 -14.63 15.03 57.20
C ILE A 235 -14.31 14.57 55.78
N GLN A 236 -14.07 15.49 54.86
CA GLN A 236 -13.72 15.20 53.49
C GLN A 236 -12.36 14.43 53.38
N ALA A 237 -11.36 14.88 54.15
CA ALA A 237 -10.05 14.22 54.20
C ALA A 237 -10.15 12.81 54.76
N ARG A 238 -10.89 12.62 55.85
CA ARG A 238 -11.16 11.29 56.45
C ARG A 238 -11.91 10.37 55.49
N TRP A 239 -12.92 10.92 54.81
CA TRP A 239 -13.67 10.16 53.80
C TRP A 239 -12.77 9.68 52.68
N ASN A 240 -11.97 10.59 52.11
CA ASN A 240 -11.05 10.27 51.05
C ASN A 240 -9.98 9.24 51.45
N THR A 241 -9.45 9.37 52.68
CA THR A 241 -8.42 8.41 53.17
C THR A 241 -8.99 7.03 53.44
N ASN A 242 -10.22 6.94 53.96
CA ASN A 242 -10.79 5.68 54.40
C ASN A 242 -11.53 4.90 53.29
N TYR A 243 -12.04 5.60 52.25
CA TYR A 243 -12.98 5.04 51.30
C TYR A 243 -12.59 5.27 49.84
N SER A 244 -11.38 5.80 49.55
CA SER A 244 -10.87 5.92 48.20
C SER A 244 -9.54 5.17 48.01
N GLY A 245 -9.11 4.96 46.78
CA GLY A 245 -7.86 4.27 46.45
C GLY A 245 -7.86 2.80 46.91
N ALA A 246 -6.79 2.36 47.59
CA ALA A 246 -6.59 1.00 48.08
C ALA A 246 -7.64 0.52 49.12
N ASN A 247 -8.39 1.44 49.71
CA ASN A 247 -9.45 1.14 50.68
C ASN A 247 -10.84 0.98 50.06
N PHE A 248 -10.90 0.91 48.77
CA PHE A 248 -12.12 0.72 48.01
C PHE A 248 -12.88 -0.56 48.43
N GLY A 249 -14.21 -0.46 48.52
CA GLY A 249 -15.06 -1.62 48.88
C GLY A 249 -15.28 -1.84 50.36
N LYS A 250 -14.63 -1.07 51.26
CA LYS A 250 -14.91 -1.13 52.68
C LYS A 250 -16.28 -0.51 53.02
N THR A 251 -17.00 -1.13 53.94
CA THR A 251 -18.29 -0.62 54.41
C THR A 251 -18.10 0.75 55.08
N ALA A 252 -18.75 1.79 54.58
CA ALA A 252 -18.73 3.10 55.18
C ALA A 252 -19.65 3.12 56.39
N VAL A 253 -19.10 3.47 57.58
CA VAL A 253 -19.88 3.76 58.75
C VAL A 253 -19.93 5.28 58.94
N ILE A 254 -21.13 5.82 58.83
CA ILE A 254 -21.42 7.26 58.95
C ILE A 254 -22.08 7.50 60.29
N GLY A 255 -21.54 8.40 61.09
CA GLY A 255 -22.09 8.86 62.38
C GLY A 255 -22.80 10.21 62.27
N ASP A 256 -23.32 10.72 63.40
CA ASP A 256 -23.85 12.07 63.56
C ASP A 256 -25.02 12.44 62.62
N GLY A 257 -25.84 11.46 62.19
CA GLY A 257 -26.99 11.72 61.33
C GLY A 257 -26.67 12.18 59.90
N MET A 258 -25.41 12.02 59.46
CA MET A 258 -25.03 12.33 58.09
C MET A 258 -25.65 11.34 57.09
N THR A 259 -26.04 11.84 55.94
CA THR A 259 -26.59 11.04 54.84
C THR A 259 -25.68 11.17 53.62
N TYR A 260 -25.30 10.05 53.05
CA TYR A 260 -24.57 10.00 51.78
C TYR A 260 -25.56 9.83 50.63
N THR A 261 -25.58 10.83 49.74
CA THR A 261 -26.34 10.76 48.49
C THR A 261 -25.36 10.60 47.33
N ALA A 262 -25.34 9.45 46.72
CA ALA A 262 -24.53 9.24 45.52
C ALA A 262 -25.09 10.10 44.36
N LEU A 263 -24.24 10.88 43.74
CA LEU A 263 -24.57 11.54 42.47
C LEU A 263 -24.57 10.45 41.40
N GLY A 264 -25.74 9.89 41.11
CA GLY A 264 -25.87 8.81 40.19
C GLY A 264 -25.48 9.26 38.74
N MET A 265 -24.57 8.54 38.13
CA MET A 265 -24.44 8.58 36.65
C MET A 265 -25.53 7.69 36.08
N SER A 266 -26.62 8.33 35.63
CA SER A 266 -27.68 7.64 34.88
C SER A 266 -27.34 7.66 33.39
N ALA A 267 -27.95 6.79 32.61
CA ALA A 267 -28.10 6.80 31.13
C ALA A 267 -26.96 7.37 30.25
N ALA A 268 -26.07 8.20 30.83
CA ALA A 268 -24.91 8.81 30.16
C ALA A 268 -23.80 7.79 29.82
N ASP A 269 -23.77 6.64 30.47
CA ASP A 269 -22.66 5.68 30.29
C ASP A 269 -22.75 4.98 28.92
N SER A 270 -23.94 4.67 28.43
CA SER A 270 -24.14 4.14 27.10
C SER A 270 -23.84 5.17 25.99
N GLN A 271 -24.12 6.45 26.25
CA GLN A 271 -23.81 7.56 25.36
C GLN A 271 -22.31 7.85 25.28
N MET A 272 -21.54 7.52 26.32
CA MET A 272 -20.09 7.72 26.30
C MET A 272 -19.39 6.84 25.23
N ILE A 273 -19.84 5.62 25.06
CA ILE A 273 -19.29 4.71 24.02
C ILE A 273 -19.60 5.27 22.63
N GLU A 274 -20.84 5.69 22.40
CA GLU A 274 -21.25 6.29 21.13
C GLU A 274 -20.49 7.59 20.83
N LEU A 275 -20.28 8.45 21.83
CA LEU A 275 -19.49 9.67 21.70
C LEU A 275 -18.01 9.37 21.41
N LEU A 276 -17.45 8.34 22.04
CA LEU A 276 -16.08 7.89 21.76
C LEU A 276 -15.95 7.39 20.34
N GLU A 277 -16.87 6.55 19.87
CA GLU A 277 -16.89 6.09 18.48
C GLU A 277 -17.09 7.26 17.50
N MET A 278 -17.99 8.18 17.79
CA MET A 278 -18.21 9.37 16.97
C MET A 278 -16.94 10.20 16.87
N SER A 279 -16.24 10.44 17.99
CA SER A 279 -14.96 11.17 17.98
C SER A 279 -13.92 10.50 17.09
N GLY A 280 -13.82 9.17 17.18
CA GLY A 280 -12.94 8.38 16.33
C GLY A 280 -13.31 8.43 14.85
N ARG A 281 -14.61 8.39 14.52
CA ARG A 281 -15.11 8.49 13.14
C ARG A 281 -14.77 9.86 12.51
N VAL A 282 -14.87 10.94 13.28
CA VAL A 282 -14.48 12.29 12.84
C VAL A 282 -12.98 12.34 12.51
N VAL A 283 -12.15 11.77 13.38
CA VAL A 283 -10.70 11.65 13.11
C VAL A 283 -10.46 10.86 11.83
N CYS A 284 -11.08 9.69 11.68
CA CYS A 284 -10.97 8.86 10.47
C CYS A 284 -11.34 9.63 9.20
N SER A 285 -12.43 10.40 9.24
CA SER A 285 -12.89 11.22 8.11
C SER A 285 -11.86 12.25 7.68
N VAL A 286 -11.18 12.91 8.62
CA VAL A 286 -10.15 13.92 8.34
C VAL A 286 -8.88 13.30 7.73
N PHE A 287 -8.54 12.08 8.14
CA PHE A 287 -7.41 11.33 7.59
C PHE A 287 -7.78 10.48 6.35
N ASN A 288 -9.04 10.50 5.91
CA ASN A 288 -9.58 9.65 4.84
C ASN A 288 -9.35 8.14 5.10
N VAL A 289 -9.32 7.74 6.35
CA VAL A 289 -9.14 6.33 6.76
C VAL A 289 -10.51 5.72 7.01
N PRO A 290 -10.87 4.59 6.38
CA PRO A 290 -12.09 3.88 6.71
C PRO A 290 -12.11 3.45 8.19
N PRO A 291 -13.16 3.77 8.97
CA PRO A 291 -13.19 3.55 10.42
C PRO A 291 -12.90 2.11 10.85
N PHE A 292 -13.37 1.12 10.08
CA PHE A 292 -13.13 -0.30 10.39
C PHE A 292 -11.64 -0.68 10.41
N LYS A 293 -10.78 0.05 9.69
CA LYS A 293 -9.31 -0.18 9.68
C LYS A 293 -8.65 0.09 11.03
N ILE A 294 -9.25 0.93 11.85
CA ILE A 294 -8.78 1.21 13.22
C ILE A 294 -9.69 0.59 14.29
N GLY A 295 -10.57 -0.34 13.90
CA GLY A 295 -11.42 -1.08 14.83
C GLY A 295 -12.72 -0.37 15.23
N ILE A 296 -13.16 0.66 14.48
CA ILE A 296 -14.42 1.36 14.73
C ILE A 296 -15.49 0.88 13.74
N GLY A 297 -16.60 0.34 14.27
CA GLY A 297 -17.72 -0.16 13.49
C GLY A 297 -17.50 -1.57 12.95
N THR A 298 -18.31 -1.99 11.99
CA THR A 298 -18.31 -3.34 11.43
C THR A 298 -17.36 -3.44 10.24
N ILE A 299 -16.67 -4.58 10.13
CA ILE A 299 -15.85 -4.90 8.95
C ILE A 299 -16.80 -5.14 7.77
N PRO A 300 -16.57 -4.49 6.62
CA PRO A 300 -17.36 -4.74 5.42
C PRO A 300 -17.25 -6.20 4.95
N ASN A 301 -18.35 -6.75 4.43
CA ASN A 301 -18.36 -8.09 3.86
C ASN A 301 -17.44 -8.21 2.63
N ASP A 302 -17.31 -7.12 1.88
CA ASP A 302 -16.36 -6.99 0.78
C ASP A 302 -15.11 -6.22 1.23
N SER A 303 -14.13 -6.97 1.71
CA SER A 303 -12.85 -6.42 2.16
C SER A 303 -12.02 -5.84 1.02
N GLU A 304 -12.24 -6.30 -0.23
CA GLU A 304 -11.49 -5.85 -1.40
C GLU A 304 -11.94 -4.45 -1.82
N GLN A 305 -13.24 -4.24 -1.95
CA GLN A 305 -13.80 -2.92 -2.24
C GLN A 305 -13.38 -1.91 -1.17
N ALA A 306 -13.42 -2.31 0.10
CA ALA A 306 -13.02 -1.47 1.22
C ALA A 306 -11.52 -1.12 1.22
N ASN A 307 -10.65 -2.05 0.81
CA ASN A 307 -9.22 -1.79 0.64
C ASN A 307 -8.95 -0.91 -0.59
N GLY A 308 -9.73 -1.09 -1.68
CA GLY A 308 -9.67 -0.23 -2.86
C GLY A 308 -10.01 1.23 -2.52
N ILE A 309 -11.07 1.47 -1.76
CA ILE A 309 -11.47 2.81 -1.27
C ILE A 309 -10.35 3.40 -0.40
N TYR A 310 -9.78 2.63 0.52
CA TYR A 310 -8.68 3.11 1.36
C TYR A 310 -7.46 3.51 0.53
N TYR A 311 -7.13 2.74 -0.50
CA TYR A 311 -6.03 3.08 -1.39
C TYR A 311 -6.32 4.37 -2.17
N SER A 312 -7.48 4.43 -2.88
CA SER A 312 -7.83 5.57 -3.76
C SER A 312 -8.00 6.88 -2.99
N ASP A 313 -8.65 6.84 -1.83
CA ASP A 313 -9.05 8.05 -1.11
C ASP A 313 -8.00 8.53 -0.10
N CYS A 314 -7.17 7.61 0.42
CA CYS A 314 -6.20 7.94 1.46
C CYS A 314 -4.75 7.88 0.98
N LEU A 315 -4.33 6.78 0.34
CA LEU A 315 -2.91 6.52 0.09
C LEU A 315 -2.41 7.04 -1.25
N GLN A 316 -3.21 6.93 -2.31
CA GLN A 316 -2.78 7.18 -3.70
C GLN A 316 -2.15 8.55 -3.88
N ALA A 317 -2.82 9.61 -3.45
CA ALA A 317 -2.32 10.97 -3.62
C ALA A 317 -0.98 11.21 -2.89
N MET A 318 -0.77 10.60 -1.72
CA MET A 318 0.48 10.71 -0.98
C MET A 318 1.60 9.90 -1.64
N ILE A 319 1.27 8.75 -2.21
CA ILE A 319 2.23 7.89 -2.93
C ILE A 319 2.70 8.60 -4.19
N GLU A 320 1.79 9.06 -5.05
CA GLU A 320 2.11 9.77 -6.30
C GLU A 320 2.87 11.07 -6.04
N ALA A 321 2.49 11.84 -5.01
CA ALA A 321 3.23 13.04 -4.62
C ALA A 321 4.67 12.70 -4.21
N ARG A 322 4.88 11.61 -3.49
CA ARG A 322 6.20 11.17 -3.06
C ARG A 322 7.07 10.69 -4.20
N GLU A 323 6.51 9.94 -5.15
CA GLU A 323 7.18 9.50 -6.37
C GLU A 323 7.68 10.71 -7.15
N ASN A 324 6.82 11.68 -7.41
CA ASN A 324 7.18 12.93 -8.09
C ASN A 324 8.26 13.73 -7.35
N LEU A 325 8.17 13.82 -6.01
CA LEU A 325 9.16 14.53 -5.20
C LEU A 325 10.53 13.84 -5.19
N LEU A 326 10.56 12.51 -5.26
CA LEU A 326 11.80 11.74 -5.39
C LEU A 326 12.39 11.89 -6.79
N ASP A 327 11.57 11.87 -7.83
CA ASP A 327 11.99 12.06 -9.22
C ASP A 327 12.66 13.43 -9.39
N GLU A 328 12.02 14.51 -8.95
CA GLU A 328 12.53 15.86 -9.02
C GLU A 328 13.73 16.04 -8.07
N GLY A 329 13.57 15.59 -6.82
CA GLY A 329 14.56 15.81 -5.76
C GLY A 329 15.89 15.11 -6.00
N LEU A 330 15.90 13.96 -6.67
CA LEU A 330 17.11 13.19 -7.00
C LEU A 330 17.51 13.29 -8.48
N ASP A 331 16.80 14.14 -9.25
CA ASP A 331 17.04 14.32 -10.69
C ASP A 331 17.02 13.00 -11.47
N LEU A 332 16.03 12.12 -11.14
CA LEU A 332 15.93 10.80 -11.78
C LEU A 332 15.70 10.86 -13.29
N PRO A 333 15.03 11.89 -13.86
CA PRO A 333 14.91 12.04 -15.30
C PRO A 333 16.26 12.14 -16.03
N SER A 334 17.33 12.69 -15.40
CA SER A 334 18.68 12.72 -15.98
C SER A 334 19.26 11.32 -16.16
N PHE A 335 18.85 10.37 -15.34
CA PHE A 335 19.18 8.94 -15.45
C PHE A 335 18.23 8.19 -16.38
N LYS A 336 17.22 8.87 -16.98
CA LYS A 336 16.15 8.28 -17.81
C LYS A 336 15.36 7.20 -17.06
N VAL A 337 15.12 7.41 -15.78
CA VAL A 337 14.32 6.53 -14.93
C VAL A 337 13.32 7.36 -14.14
N GLU A 338 12.26 6.71 -13.71
CA GLU A 338 11.20 7.25 -12.87
C GLU A 338 11.06 6.34 -11.63
N CYS A 339 10.70 6.94 -10.50
CA CYS A 339 10.50 6.25 -9.25
C CYS A 339 9.03 5.80 -9.10
N TYR A 340 8.85 4.60 -8.63
CA TYR A 340 7.54 4.03 -8.30
C TYR A 340 7.60 3.31 -6.96
N LEU A 341 6.57 3.45 -6.15
CA LEU A 341 6.37 2.63 -4.96
C LEU A 341 5.51 1.40 -5.34
N ASP A 342 6.00 0.21 -5.01
CA ASP A 342 5.33 -1.05 -5.39
C ASP A 342 4.04 -1.27 -4.59
N ILE A 343 2.92 -0.83 -5.14
CA ILE A 343 1.59 -0.98 -4.53
C ILE A 343 1.09 -2.43 -4.51
N ASP A 344 1.67 -3.33 -5.33
CA ASP A 344 1.32 -4.74 -5.31
C ASP A 344 1.54 -5.36 -3.90
N MET A 345 2.44 -4.77 -3.11
CA MET A 345 2.67 -5.18 -1.72
C MET A 345 1.48 -4.91 -0.79
N LEU A 346 0.62 -3.94 -1.10
CA LEU A 346 -0.63 -3.71 -0.34
C LEU A 346 -1.66 -4.82 -0.62
N ILE A 347 -1.63 -5.39 -1.81
CA ILE A 347 -2.57 -6.40 -2.30
C ILE A 347 -2.14 -7.81 -1.88
N ARG A 348 -0.83 -8.03 -1.66
CA ARG A 348 -0.25 -9.35 -1.29
C ARG A 348 -0.74 -9.94 0.04
N MET A 349 -1.61 -9.25 0.77
CA MET A 349 -2.16 -9.75 2.04
C MET A 349 -3.10 -10.95 1.86
N ASP A 350 -3.60 -11.21 0.65
CA ASP A 350 -4.34 -12.41 0.29
C ASP A 350 -3.52 -13.23 -0.73
N SER A 351 -2.72 -14.16 -0.23
CA SER A 351 -1.84 -14.98 -1.08
C SER A 351 -2.62 -15.83 -2.09
N GLU A 352 -3.84 -16.26 -1.78
CA GLU A 352 -4.68 -17.04 -2.69
C GLU A 352 -5.15 -16.19 -3.88
N ARG A 353 -5.60 -14.96 -3.60
CA ARG A 353 -6.00 -13.99 -4.63
C ARG A 353 -4.82 -13.57 -5.50
N PHE A 354 -3.67 -13.29 -4.89
CA PHE A 354 -2.46 -12.96 -5.63
C PHE A 354 -2.05 -14.08 -6.59
N HIS A 355 -2.05 -15.34 -6.12
CA HIS A 355 -1.79 -16.49 -6.99
C HIS A 355 -2.84 -16.66 -8.09
N THR A 356 -4.10 -16.33 -7.80
CA THR A 356 -5.18 -16.38 -8.78
C THR A 356 -5.02 -15.30 -9.83
N MET A 357 -4.73 -14.06 -9.43
CA MET A 357 -4.46 -12.94 -10.33
C MET A 357 -3.28 -13.24 -11.26
N VAL A 358 -2.14 -13.65 -10.71
CA VAL A 358 -0.96 -14.01 -11.52
C VAL A 358 -1.27 -15.16 -12.51
N ARG A 359 -2.08 -16.13 -12.09
CA ARG A 359 -2.50 -17.24 -12.96
C ARG A 359 -3.40 -16.76 -14.09
N GLU A 360 -4.35 -15.87 -13.81
CA GLU A 360 -5.23 -15.29 -14.82
C GLU A 360 -4.45 -14.37 -15.79
N ASP A 361 -3.48 -13.59 -15.30
CA ASP A 361 -2.59 -12.77 -16.13
C ASP A 361 -1.76 -13.63 -17.11
N VAL A 362 -1.23 -14.75 -16.64
CA VAL A 362 -0.52 -15.69 -17.50
C VAL A 362 -1.46 -16.34 -18.52
N LYS A 363 -2.68 -16.73 -18.12
CA LYS A 363 -3.69 -17.28 -19.03
C LYS A 363 -4.20 -16.24 -20.04
N GLY A 364 -4.35 -14.99 -19.59
CA GLY A 364 -4.75 -13.85 -20.41
C GLY A 364 -3.66 -13.35 -21.34
N SER A 365 -2.47 -13.95 -21.34
CA SER A 365 -1.32 -13.54 -22.14
C SER A 365 -0.74 -12.16 -21.80
N LEU A 366 -1.07 -11.63 -20.61
CA LEU A 366 -0.49 -10.40 -20.09
C LEU A 366 0.92 -10.63 -19.54
N LEU A 367 1.17 -11.80 -18.96
CA LEU A 367 2.47 -12.23 -18.44
C LEU A 367 2.93 -13.51 -19.10
N THR A 368 4.24 -13.63 -19.31
CA THR A 368 4.85 -14.91 -19.63
C THR A 368 4.81 -15.83 -18.40
N PRO A 369 4.84 -17.17 -18.57
CA PRO A 369 4.97 -18.11 -17.45
C PRO A 369 6.13 -17.80 -16.52
N ASN A 370 7.30 -17.36 -17.04
CA ASN A 370 8.47 -17.02 -16.24
C ASN A 370 8.29 -15.72 -15.44
N GLU A 371 7.66 -14.70 -16.01
CA GLU A 371 7.29 -13.48 -15.26
C GLU A 371 6.29 -13.81 -14.14
N GLY A 372 5.27 -14.63 -14.43
CA GLY A 372 4.33 -15.12 -13.41
C GLY A 372 5.03 -15.91 -12.31
N ARG A 373 5.99 -16.79 -12.67
CA ARG A 373 6.81 -17.53 -11.71
C ARG A 373 7.67 -16.61 -10.84
N ALA A 374 8.29 -15.60 -11.44
CA ALA A 374 9.10 -14.61 -10.72
C ALA A 374 8.26 -13.83 -9.70
N LYS A 375 7.02 -13.42 -10.06
CA LYS A 375 6.09 -12.75 -9.15
C LYS A 375 5.75 -13.60 -7.91
N VAL A 376 5.69 -14.93 -8.06
CA VAL A 376 5.42 -15.85 -6.95
C VAL A 376 6.70 -16.45 -6.33
N GLY A 377 7.87 -15.88 -6.62
CA GLY A 377 9.14 -16.27 -6.03
C GLY A 377 9.68 -17.63 -6.50
N LYS A 378 9.35 -18.06 -7.72
CA LYS A 378 9.81 -19.30 -8.32
C LYS A 378 10.81 -19.05 -9.44
N LEU A 379 11.84 -19.88 -9.56
CA LEU A 379 12.84 -19.81 -10.62
C LEU A 379 12.22 -19.98 -12.02
N PRO A 380 12.78 -19.35 -13.05
CA PRO A 380 12.32 -19.51 -14.44
C PRO A 380 12.49 -20.95 -14.92
N LEU A 381 11.69 -21.34 -15.90
CA LEU A 381 11.77 -22.62 -16.59
C LEU A 381 12.11 -22.39 -18.06
N ASN A 382 12.81 -23.35 -18.67
CA ASN A 382 13.09 -23.32 -20.11
C ASN A 382 11.77 -23.33 -20.91
N GLY A 383 11.66 -22.42 -21.88
CA GLY A 383 10.45 -22.24 -22.69
C GLY A 383 9.34 -21.40 -22.03
N GLY A 384 9.57 -20.90 -20.81
CA GLY A 384 8.58 -20.09 -20.10
C GLY A 384 8.57 -18.60 -20.48
N ASP A 385 9.39 -18.15 -21.42
CA ASP A 385 9.48 -16.74 -21.86
C ASP A 385 8.55 -16.42 -23.05
N THR A 386 7.72 -17.39 -23.45
CA THR A 386 6.74 -17.22 -24.52
C THR A 386 5.36 -17.03 -23.92
N VAL A 387 4.60 -16.09 -24.48
CA VAL A 387 3.21 -15.84 -24.08
C VAL A 387 2.30 -16.85 -24.77
N TYR A 388 1.33 -17.39 -24.01
CA TYR A 388 0.35 -18.36 -24.52
C TYR A 388 -1.07 -17.80 -24.35
N MET A 389 -1.86 -17.92 -25.42
CA MET A 389 -3.27 -17.53 -25.41
C MET A 389 -4.21 -18.73 -25.27
N GLN A 390 -5.37 -18.52 -24.65
CA GLN A 390 -6.27 -19.58 -24.18
C GLN A 390 -7.00 -20.37 -25.28
N GLN A 391 -6.79 -20.15 -26.54
CA GLN A 391 -7.35 -21.02 -27.58
C GLN A 391 -6.39 -22.16 -27.87
N GLN A 392 -6.50 -23.25 -27.13
CA GLN A 392 -5.70 -24.46 -27.24
C GLN A 392 -4.20 -24.30 -26.94
N ASN A 393 -3.82 -23.28 -26.12
CA ASN A 393 -2.44 -23.01 -25.73
C ASN A 393 -1.45 -22.76 -26.90
N TYR A 394 -1.89 -22.14 -27.95
CA TYR A 394 -1.00 -21.72 -29.05
C TYR A 394 -0.18 -20.48 -28.63
N SER A 395 1.07 -20.41 -29.06
CA SER A 395 1.88 -19.21 -28.94
C SER A 395 1.32 -18.08 -29.82
N LEU A 396 1.53 -16.80 -29.40
CA LEU A 396 1.13 -15.65 -30.24
C LEU A 396 1.75 -15.70 -31.65
N GLU A 397 2.98 -16.20 -31.77
CA GLU A 397 3.64 -16.35 -33.04
C GLU A 397 2.94 -17.40 -33.92
N ALA A 398 2.49 -18.51 -33.34
CA ALA A 398 1.72 -19.52 -34.05
C ALA A 398 0.35 -19.00 -34.49
N LEU A 399 -0.30 -18.18 -33.64
CA LEU A 399 -1.55 -17.52 -34.01
C LEU A 399 -1.36 -16.50 -35.13
N ALA A 400 -0.31 -15.68 -35.06
CA ALA A 400 0.02 -14.72 -36.11
C ALA A 400 0.31 -15.44 -37.47
N LYS A 401 1.04 -16.56 -37.46
CA LYS A 401 1.26 -17.39 -38.66
C LYS A 401 -0.01 -18.04 -39.19
N ARG A 402 -0.97 -18.34 -38.27
CA ARG A 402 -2.29 -18.85 -38.67
C ARG A 402 -3.11 -17.76 -39.33
N ASP A 403 -3.17 -16.58 -38.71
CA ASP A 403 -3.99 -15.44 -39.15
C ASP A 403 -3.46 -14.84 -40.49
N ALA A 404 -2.19 -15.08 -40.83
CA ALA A 404 -1.59 -14.71 -42.10
C ALA A 404 -1.98 -15.64 -43.26
N LYS A 405 -2.72 -16.74 -43.01
CA LYS A 405 -3.23 -17.64 -44.06
C LYS A 405 -4.52 -17.06 -44.66
N GLU A 406 -4.76 -17.34 -45.97
CA GLU A 406 -6.00 -16.92 -46.66
C GLU A 406 -7.27 -17.53 -46.00
N ASP A 407 -7.17 -18.70 -45.36
CA ASP A 407 -8.23 -19.28 -44.52
C ASP A 407 -7.68 -19.69 -43.17
N PRO A 408 -7.68 -18.75 -42.16
CA PRO A 408 -7.14 -18.99 -40.82
C PRO A 408 -7.86 -20.10 -40.04
N PHE A 409 -9.12 -20.37 -40.34
CA PHE A 409 -9.97 -21.35 -39.68
C PHE A 409 -10.35 -22.53 -40.56
N GLY A 410 -9.84 -22.56 -41.79
CA GLY A 410 -9.99 -23.69 -42.69
C GLY A 410 -9.51 -24.98 -42.01
N LYS A 411 -10.19 -26.07 -42.28
CA LYS A 411 -9.71 -27.40 -41.87
C LYS A 411 -8.27 -27.52 -42.35
N SER A 412 -7.35 -27.74 -41.41
CA SER A 412 -5.97 -28.07 -41.71
C SER A 412 -5.98 -29.06 -42.86
N GLU A 413 -5.55 -28.64 -44.06
CA GLU A 413 -5.18 -29.62 -45.06
C GLU A 413 -4.14 -30.45 -44.35
N THR A 414 -4.51 -31.69 -44.06
CA THR A 414 -3.58 -32.70 -43.61
C THR A 414 -2.41 -32.58 -44.59
N GLN A 415 -1.24 -32.20 -44.10
CA GLN A 415 -0.04 -32.25 -44.92
C GLN A 415 -0.11 -33.60 -45.62
N THR A 416 -0.34 -33.59 -46.92
CA THR A 416 -0.09 -34.75 -47.77
C THR A 416 1.39 -35.03 -47.56
N SER A 417 1.68 -35.87 -46.58
CA SER A 417 2.89 -36.68 -46.59
C SER A 417 3.05 -37.20 -48.00
N GLN A 418 4.26 -37.21 -48.49
CA GLN A 418 4.72 -37.81 -49.76
C GLN A 418 3.84 -38.98 -50.21
N PRO A 419 3.66 -39.21 -51.50
CA PRO A 419 2.70 -40.17 -52.02
C PRO A 419 2.85 -41.47 -51.26
N ASP A 420 1.92 -41.70 -50.41
CA ASP A 420 1.77 -42.92 -49.68
C ASP A 420 1.55 -43.97 -50.81
N ASN A 421 2.46 -44.91 -50.88
CA ASN A 421 2.26 -46.16 -51.68
C ASN A 421 1.11 -46.92 -51.00
N SER A 422 -0.07 -46.30 -50.97
CA SER A 422 -1.26 -46.89 -50.42
C SER A 422 -1.60 -48.14 -51.17
N LEU A 423 -2.10 -49.12 -50.45
CA LEU A 423 -2.65 -50.35 -51.00
C LEU A 423 -3.53 -50.09 -52.23
N LYS A 424 -4.20 -48.97 -52.36
CA LYS A 424 -4.99 -48.53 -53.50
C LYS A 424 -4.16 -48.31 -54.76
N SER A 425 -2.93 -47.84 -54.70
CA SER A 425 -2.06 -47.63 -55.87
C SER A 425 -1.43 -48.92 -56.34
N LEU A 426 -1.29 -49.90 -55.45
CA LEU A 426 -0.77 -51.24 -55.75
C LEU A 426 -1.87 -52.22 -56.18
N TYR A 427 -3.13 -51.88 -55.91
CA TYR A 427 -4.27 -52.69 -56.32
C TYR A 427 -4.60 -52.49 -57.84
N LYS A 428 -4.63 -53.58 -58.58
CA LYS A 428 -4.78 -53.59 -60.06
C LYS A 428 -6.16 -54.08 -60.53
N GLY A 429 -7.07 -54.27 -59.62
CA GLY A 429 -8.44 -54.70 -59.89
C GLY A 429 -8.55 -56.23 -60.05
N VAL A 430 -9.60 -56.67 -60.74
CA VAL A 430 -9.88 -58.08 -60.94
C VAL A 430 -8.86 -58.65 -61.93
N PHE A 431 -8.30 -59.85 -61.62
CA PHE A 431 -7.31 -60.54 -62.43
C PHE A 431 -7.81 -60.77 -63.87
N LYS A 432 -6.95 -60.50 -64.84
CA LYS A 432 -7.16 -60.71 -66.24
C LYS A 432 -5.92 -61.40 -66.87
N ASP A 433 -6.11 -62.37 -67.74
CA ASP A 433 -5.01 -63.14 -68.32
C ASP A 433 -4.17 -62.33 -69.33
N ASP A 434 -4.70 -61.21 -69.83
CA ASP A 434 -4.05 -60.34 -70.84
C ASP A 434 -3.29 -59.17 -70.22
N VAL A 435 -3.21 -59.11 -68.86
CA VAL A 435 -2.54 -58.04 -68.09
C VAL A 435 -1.26 -58.58 -67.46
N ALA A 436 -0.17 -57.81 -67.58
CA ALA A 436 1.08 -58.09 -66.84
C ALA A 436 1.03 -57.53 -65.44
N TYR A 437 1.25 -58.35 -64.41
CA TYR A 437 1.29 -57.98 -63.01
C TYR A 437 2.74 -58.03 -62.49
N LYS A 438 3.12 -57.08 -61.74
CA LYS A 438 4.44 -56.98 -61.13
C LYS A 438 4.43 -57.34 -59.62
N LYS A 439 5.53 -57.93 -59.21
CA LYS A 439 5.75 -58.24 -57.79
C LYS A 439 5.38 -57.04 -56.87
N GLY A 440 4.65 -57.32 -55.80
CA GLY A 440 4.20 -56.32 -54.82
C GLY A 440 2.82 -55.70 -55.12
N GLN A 441 2.21 -56.08 -56.29
CA GLN A 441 0.84 -55.64 -56.62
C GLN A 441 -0.20 -56.55 -55.97
N PHE A 442 -1.42 -56.02 -55.86
CA PHE A 442 -2.57 -56.76 -55.35
C PHE A 442 -3.63 -56.87 -56.47
N ILE A 443 -4.28 -58.01 -56.55
CA ILE A 443 -5.39 -58.29 -57.47
C ILE A 443 -6.52 -59.00 -56.75
N THR A 444 -7.72 -58.95 -57.30
CA THR A 444 -8.83 -59.81 -56.85
C THR A 444 -9.10 -60.89 -57.89
N LYS A 445 -9.36 -62.08 -57.37
CA LYS A 445 -9.83 -63.23 -58.22
C LYS A 445 -10.80 -64.10 -57.41
N ASN A 446 -11.94 -64.37 -57.95
CA ASN A 446 -13.01 -65.16 -57.30
C ASN A 446 -13.37 -64.63 -55.85
N GLY A 447 -13.53 -63.29 -55.66
CA GLY A 447 -13.86 -62.70 -54.42
C GLY A 447 -12.75 -62.77 -53.36
N SER A 448 -11.52 -63.09 -53.73
CA SER A 448 -10.38 -63.17 -52.84
C SER A 448 -9.29 -62.16 -53.24
N LEU A 449 -8.61 -61.52 -52.28
CA LEU A 449 -7.48 -60.61 -52.52
C LEU A 449 -6.18 -61.42 -52.54
N TRP A 450 -5.38 -61.25 -53.61
CA TRP A 450 -4.12 -61.88 -53.79
C TRP A 450 -2.98 -60.87 -53.95
N HIS A 451 -1.84 -61.17 -53.36
CA HIS A 451 -0.59 -60.43 -53.53
C HIS A 451 0.26 -61.14 -54.60
N VAL A 452 0.80 -60.33 -55.49
CA VAL A 452 1.70 -60.83 -56.57
C VAL A 452 3.11 -61.03 -56.03
N GLU A 453 3.55 -62.24 -55.87
CA GLU A 453 4.88 -62.57 -55.31
C GLU A 453 5.98 -62.56 -56.36
N ASN A 454 5.66 -62.88 -57.61
CA ASN A 454 6.57 -62.80 -58.74
C ASN A 454 5.85 -62.16 -59.95
N ASP A 455 6.62 -61.50 -60.85
CA ASP A 455 6.08 -60.91 -62.06
C ASP A 455 5.36 -61.98 -62.85
N HIS A 456 4.13 -61.68 -63.28
CA HIS A 456 3.27 -62.68 -63.90
C HIS A 456 2.52 -62.11 -65.13
N PHE A 457 2.41 -62.95 -66.16
CA PHE A 457 1.61 -62.70 -67.39
C PHE A 457 0.98 -63.97 -67.84
N GLY A 458 -0.27 -63.99 -68.26
CA GLY A 458 -0.99 -65.14 -68.73
C GLY A 458 -1.92 -65.75 -67.66
N GLU A 459 -2.29 -67.03 -67.82
CA GLU A 459 -3.24 -67.70 -66.93
C GLU A 459 -2.80 -67.70 -65.49
N PHE A 460 -3.76 -67.63 -64.55
CA PHE A 460 -3.49 -67.54 -63.14
C PHE A 460 -2.79 -68.79 -62.58
N ASP A 461 -1.57 -68.62 -62.03
CA ASP A 461 -0.80 -69.71 -61.43
C ASP A 461 -0.58 -69.41 -59.94
N HIS A 462 -1.10 -70.23 -59.03
CA HIS A 462 -0.99 -70.11 -57.57
C HIS A 462 0.45 -69.98 -57.04
N LYS A 463 1.47 -70.40 -57.84
CA LYS A 463 2.88 -70.28 -57.47
C LYS A 463 3.36 -68.82 -57.45
N ASN A 464 2.69 -67.93 -58.19
CA ASN A 464 3.08 -66.56 -58.36
C ASN A 464 2.22 -65.58 -57.50
N PHE A 465 1.19 -66.12 -56.82
CA PHE A 465 0.24 -65.32 -56.07
C PHE A 465 0.04 -65.89 -54.67
N ARG A 466 0.05 -65.02 -53.67
CA ARG A 466 -0.21 -65.34 -52.24
C ARG A 466 -1.58 -64.85 -51.87
N LEU A 467 -2.40 -65.68 -51.33
CA LEU A 467 -3.73 -65.29 -50.80
C LEU A 467 -3.58 -64.40 -49.56
N CYS A 468 -4.13 -63.21 -49.64
CA CYS A 468 -4.10 -62.26 -48.53
C CYS A 468 -5.41 -62.19 -47.75
N ALA A 469 -6.58 -62.26 -48.44
CA ALA A 469 -7.87 -62.28 -47.81
C ALA A 469 -8.89 -63.04 -48.65
N LYS A 470 -9.81 -63.78 -47.95
CA LYS A 470 -10.98 -64.41 -48.60
C LYS A 470 -12.17 -63.46 -48.42
N GLU A 471 -13.12 -63.48 -49.36
CA GLU A 471 -14.35 -62.62 -49.29
C GLU A 471 -14.03 -61.14 -49.22
N TRP A 472 -13.06 -60.64 -49.95
CA TRP A 472 -12.68 -59.24 -49.98
C TRP A 472 -13.64 -58.43 -50.87
N THR A 473 -14.22 -57.33 -50.32
CA THR A 473 -15.01 -56.35 -51.07
C THR A 473 -14.19 -55.06 -51.17
N GLU A 474 -14.22 -54.36 -52.31
CA GLU A 474 -13.53 -53.10 -52.58
C GLU A 474 -13.96 -51.99 -51.68
#